data_b3955b02a77ba2a1df7f7b3254d941bf
#
_entry.id   b3955b02a77ba2a1df7f7b3254d941bf
#
_cell.length_a   1.000
_cell.length_b   1.000
_cell.length_c   1.000
_cell.angle_alpha   90.00
_cell.angle_beta   90.00
_cell.angle_gamma   90.00
#
_symmetry.space_group_name_H-M   'P 1'
#
loop_
_entity.id
_entity.type
_entity.pdbx_description
1 polymer ?
#
loop_
_entity_poly.entity_id
_entity_poly.type
_entity_poly.pdbx_seq_one_letter_code
_entity_poly.pdbx_strand_id
1 'polypeptide(L)'
;MFDFGLKDLIDIFLVAIVLFLAYKLMKRSRSVNIFYGVLVFISLWILISKVLEMKLLGGILDQLVSVGGIAIIILFQEEIRHFFYTLGTHERVSKLLRFFKPKEATNLDEDYRYDRDTIMPILMACLNMSKQKTGALIVMQNDLPLGDFIRTGERIEAKISQRLIENIFFKNSPLHDGAMIISSGQVTAAACILPISHDLDIPKEFGLRHRAARGISKETDALAIVVSEETGGITASYNNEYMPHVDAEHLERILMRGKF
;
A
#
# COMPACT_ATOMS: atom_id res chain seq x y z
N MET A 1 41.02 -9.76 -24.77
CA MET A 1 40.31 -8.76 -25.56
C MET A 1 38.84 -9.12 -25.38
N PHE A 2 38.06 -8.32 -24.64
CA PHE A 2 36.64 -8.63 -24.45
C PHE A 2 35.95 -8.22 -25.75
N ASP A 3 35.48 -9.20 -26.53
CA ASP A 3 34.61 -8.92 -27.69
C ASP A 3 33.22 -8.50 -27.16
N PHE A 4 33.06 -7.21 -27.00
CA PHE A 4 31.74 -6.63 -26.64
C PHE A 4 30.79 -6.81 -27.82
N GLY A 5 29.91 -7.77 -27.70
CA GLY A 5 28.86 -8.07 -28.68
C GLY A 5 27.53 -7.37 -28.31
N LEU A 6 26.59 -7.36 -29.27
CA LEU A 6 25.25 -6.86 -29.07
C LEU A 6 24.51 -7.57 -27.91
N LYS A 7 24.84 -8.81 -27.64
CA LYS A 7 24.31 -9.62 -26.53
C LYS A 7 24.72 -9.06 -25.16
N ASP A 8 26.00 -8.63 -25.04
CA ASP A 8 26.52 -8.09 -23.77
C ASP A 8 25.85 -6.74 -23.44
N LEU A 9 25.56 -5.92 -24.46
CA LEU A 9 24.89 -4.66 -24.32
C LEU A 9 23.40 -4.88 -23.86
N ILE A 10 22.73 -5.88 -24.41
CA ILE A 10 21.36 -6.26 -23.99
C ILE A 10 21.39 -6.80 -22.57
N ASP A 11 22.38 -7.61 -22.20
CA ASP A 11 22.50 -8.19 -20.86
C ASP A 11 22.71 -7.11 -19.80
N ILE A 12 23.63 -6.17 -20.03
CA ILE A 12 23.87 -5.02 -19.16
C ILE A 12 22.58 -4.18 -19.00
N PHE A 13 21.86 -3.96 -20.10
CA PHE A 13 20.63 -3.18 -20.09
C PHE A 13 19.52 -3.89 -19.30
N LEU A 14 19.36 -5.22 -19.45
CA LEU A 14 18.40 -6.01 -18.71
C LEU A 14 18.74 -6.03 -17.21
N VAL A 15 20.00 -6.22 -16.85
CA VAL A 15 20.44 -6.16 -15.46
C VAL A 15 20.16 -4.78 -14.84
N ALA A 16 20.47 -3.70 -15.58
CA ALA A 16 20.16 -2.34 -15.13
C ALA A 16 18.66 -2.11 -14.90
N ILE A 17 17.79 -2.63 -15.79
CA ILE A 17 16.34 -2.56 -15.63
C ILE A 17 15.90 -3.35 -14.38
N VAL A 18 16.40 -4.56 -14.17
CA VAL A 18 16.05 -5.37 -13.00
C VAL A 18 16.45 -4.66 -11.71
N LEU A 19 17.67 -4.12 -11.64
CA LEU A 19 18.15 -3.36 -10.49
C LEU A 19 17.32 -2.07 -10.27
N PHE A 20 16.97 -1.37 -11.33
CA PHE A 20 16.11 -0.17 -11.24
C PHE A 20 14.70 -0.50 -10.75
N LEU A 21 14.10 -1.61 -11.22
CA LEU A 21 12.80 -2.06 -10.75
C LEU A 21 12.85 -2.49 -9.28
N ALA A 22 13.89 -3.23 -8.88
CA ALA A 22 14.13 -3.61 -7.49
C ALA A 22 14.28 -2.35 -6.60
N TYR A 23 15.11 -1.39 -6.99
CA TYR A 23 15.25 -0.12 -6.29
C TYR A 23 13.94 0.65 -6.17
N LYS A 24 13.15 0.75 -7.25
CA LYS A 24 11.85 1.46 -7.25
C LYS A 24 10.85 0.82 -6.31
N LEU A 25 10.81 -0.52 -6.25
CA LEU A 25 9.98 -1.27 -5.31
C LEU A 25 10.38 -0.99 -3.86
N MET A 26 11.69 -1.05 -3.58
CA MET A 26 12.21 -0.91 -2.23
C MET A 26 12.21 0.53 -1.73
N LYS A 27 12.19 1.53 -2.62
CA LYS A 27 12.07 2.95 -2.22
C LYS A 27 10.79 3.25 -1.44
N ARG A 28 9.75 2.44 -1.59
CA ARG A 28 8.49 2.53 -0.83
C ARG A 28 8.55 1.81 0.52
N SER A 29 9.50 0.91 0.73
CA SER A 29 9.69 0.11 1.94
C SER A 29 10.77 0.74 2.84
N ARG A 30 10.70 0.45 4.15
CA ARG A 30 11.78 0.78 5.12
C ARG A 30 13.08 -0.01 4.86
N SER A 31 13.04 -0.97 3.95
CA SER A 31 14.14 -1.91 3.65
C SER A 31 15.23 -1.35 2.73
N VAL A 32 15.16 -0.08 2.30
CA VAL A 32 16.16 0.55 1.40
C VAL A 32 17.57 0.47 1.96
N ASN A 33 17.74 0.66 3.27
CA ASN A 33 19.07 0.60 3.91
C ASN A 33 19.67 -0.80 3.86
N ILE A 34 18.84 -1.84 3.96
CA ILE A 34 19.25 -3.24 3.87
C ILE A 34 19.73 -3.55 2.44
N PHE A 35 19.01 -3.05 1.44
CA PHE A 35 19.40 -3.20 0.03
C PHE A 35 20.77 -2.60 -0.26
N TYR A 36 21.04 -1.38 0.22
CA TYR A 36 22.38 -0.78 0.09
C TYR A 36 23.44 -1.63 0.80
N GLY A 37 23.15 -2.18 1.97
CA GLY A 37 24.05 -3.09 2.69
C GLY A 37 24.38 -4.34 1.86
N VAL A 38 23.37 -4.95 1.24
CA VAL A 38 23.56 -6.13 0.35
C VAL A 38 24.36 -5.75 -0.89
N LEU A 39 24.11 -4.60 -1.54
CA LEU A 39 24.89 -4.14 -2.69
C LEU A 39 26.36 -3.92 -2.33
N VAL A 40 26.63 -3.27 -1.20
CA VAL A 40 28.00 -3.06 -0.72
C VAL A 40 28.69 -4.40 -0.44
N PHE A 41 27.99 -5.33 0.21
CA PHE A 41 28.51 -6.66 0.49
C PHE A 41 28.86 -7.44 -0.80
N ILE A 42 27.96 -7.45 -1.79
CA ILE A 42 28.20 -8.10 -3.10
C ILE A 42 29.37 -7.44 -3.82
N SER A 43 29.44 -6.10 -3.82
CA SER A 43 30.55 -5.37 -4.44
C SER A 43 31.90 -5.71 -3.79
N LEU A 44 31.92 -5.81 -2.44
CA LEU A 44 33.11 -6.19 -1.68
C LEU A 44 33.52 -7.64 -1.97
N TRP A 45 32.54 -8.56 -2.04
CA TRP A 45 32.78 -9.95 -2.39
C TRP A 45 33.39 -10.08 -3.79
N ILE A 46 32.82 -9.40 -4.81
CA ILE A 46 33.38 -9.42 -6.18
C ILE A 46 34.82 -8.89 -6.19
N LEU A 47 35.05 -7.78 -5.47
CA LEU A 47 36.38 -7.18 -5.39
C LEU A 47 37.43 -8.17 -4.80
N ILE A 48 37.08 -8.79 -3.66
CA ILE A 48 37.99 -9.68 -2.94
C ILE A 48 38.17 -11.03 -3.67
N SER A 49 37.05 -11.62 -4.12
CA SER A 49 37.06 -13.00 -4.67
C SER A 49 37.48 -13.04 -6.15
N LYS A 50 37.09 -12.01 -6.94
CA LYS A 50 37.32 -12.02 -8.40
C LYS A 50 38.40 -11.07 -8.88
N VAL A 51 38.60 -9.92 -8.23
CA VAL A 51 39.57 -8.90 -8.66
C VAL A 51 40.92 -9.10 -7.95
N LEU A 52 40.90 -9.28 -6.62
CA LEU A 52 42.12 -9.48 -5.81
C LEU A 52 42.52 -10.94 -5.67
N GLU A 53 41.66 -11.88 -6.10
CA GLU A 53 41.92 -13.34 -6.07
C GLU A 53 42.41 -13.85 -4.70
N MET A 54 41.93 -13.27 -3.60
CA MET A 54 42.36 -13.63 -2.25
C MET A 54 41.77 -14.98 -1.85
N LYS A 55 42.60 -16.02 -1.75
CA LYS A 55 42.14 -17.41 -1.55
C LYS A 55 41.48 -17.66 -0.20
N LEU A 56 42.04 -17.16 0.90
CA LEU A 56 41.45 -17.40 2.24
C LEU A 56 40.18 -16.60 2.47
N LEU A 57 40.25 -15.28 2.29
CA LEU A 57 39.12 -14.38 2.52
C LEU A 57 38.02 -14.59 1.46
N GLY A 58 38.43 -14.81 0.19
CA GLY A 58 37.53 -15.14 -0.91
C GLY A 58 36.74 -16.41 -0.63
N GLY A 59 37.39 -17.49 -0.16
CA GLY A 59 36.71 -18.75 0.19
C GLY A 59 35.68 -18.62 1.30
N ILE A 60 35.95 -17.81 2.34
CA ILE A 60 35.00 -17.52 3.39
C ILE A 60 33.80 -16.73 2.83
N LEU A 61 34.07 -15.72 2.01
CA LEU A 61 32.99 -14.90 1.40
C LEU A 61 32.16 -15.71 0.40
N ASP A 62 32.77 -16.61 -0.39
CA ASP A 62 32.07 -17.50 -1.31
C ASP A 62 31.07 -18.41 -0.55
N GLN A 63 31.48 -18.92 0.61
CA GLN A 63 30.61 -19.73 1.45
C GLN A 63 29.48 -18.90 2.06
N LEU A 64 29.76 -17.66 2.53
CA LEU A 64 28.75 -16.74 3.04
C LEU A 64 27.75 -16.35 1.95
N VAL A 65 28.17 -16.09 0.71
CA VAL A 65 27.30 -15.78 -0.42
C VAL A 65 26.40 -16.97 -0.76
N SER A 66 26.96 -18.20 -0.74
CA SER A 66 26.19 -19.42 -1.02
C SER A 66 25.04 -19.64 -0.04
N VAL A 67 25.25 -19.42 1.25
CA VAL A 67 24.20 -19.51 2.28
C VAL A 67 23.35 -18.24 2.33
N GLY A 68 23.98 -17.09 2.07
CA GLY A 68 23.38 -15.76 2.10
C GLY A 68 22.24 -15.58 1.09
N GLY A 69 22.28 -16.29 -0.04
CA GLY A 69 21.20 -16.27 -1.01
C GLY A 69 19.84 -16.67 -0.42
N ILE A 70 19.82 -17.71 0.41
CA ILE A 70 18.59 -18.14 1.10
C ILE A 70 18.19 -17.10 2.17
N ALA A 71 19.16 -16.58 2.91
CA ALA A 71 18.93 -15.54 3.91
C ALA A 71 18.32 -14.27 3.29
N ILE A 72 18.80 -13.86 2.09
CA ILE A 72 18.24 -12.72 1.35
C ILE A 72 16.80 -12.97 0.95
N ILE A 73 16.44 -14.16 0.45
CA ILE A 73 15.06 -14.50 0.09
C ILE A 73 14.13 -14.40 1.31
N ILE A 74 14.57 -14.90 2.47
CA ILE A 74 13.80 -14.81 3.71
C ILE A 74 13.68 -13.35 4.17
N LEU A 75 14.75 -12.56 4.06
CA LEU A 75 14.78 -11.16 4.49
C LEU A 75 13.88 -10.27 3.63
N PHE A 76 13.78 -10.56 2.33
CA PHE A 76 12.93 -9.82 1.38
C PHE A 76 11.62 -10.54 1.04
N GLN A 77 11.19 -11.50 1.86
CA GLN A 77 9.96 -12.27 1.64
C GLN A 77 8.72 -11.39 1.46
N GLU A 78 8.60 -10.31 2.23
CA GLU A 78 7.47 -9.36 2.17
C GLU A 78 7.49 -8.57 0.86
N GLU A 79 8.67 -8.07 0.47
CA GLU A 79 8.87 -7.31 -0.77
C GLU A 79 8.62 -8.19 -2.01
N ILE A 80 9.08 -9.44 -1.97
CA ILE A 80 8.86 -10.42 -3.04
C ILE A 80 7.36 -10.72 -3.17
N ARG A 81 6.65 -10.93 -2.04
CA ARG A 81 5.21 -11.15 -2.03
C ARG A 81 4.47 -9.94 -2.62
N HIS A 82 4.80 -8.74 -2.16
CA HIS A 82 4.22 -7.50 -2.65
C HIS A 82 4.48 -7.28 -4.15
N PHE A 83 5.68 -7.64 -4.62
CA PHE A 83 6.04 -7.56 -6.04
C PHE A 83 5.16 -8.47 -6.90
N PHE A 84 5.04 -9.75 -6.56
CA PHE A 84 4.21 -10.69 -7.32
C PHE A 84 2.73 -10.31 -7.27
N TYR A 85 2.27 -9.80 -6.14
CA TYR A 85 0.91 -9.30 -6.01
C TYR A 85 0.66 -8.10 -6.93
N THR A 86 1.56 -7.11 -6.91
CA THR A 86 1.47 -5.91 -7.78
C THR A 86 1.57 -6.26 -9.26
N LEU A 87 2.38 -7.26 -9.63
CA LEU A 87 2.42 -7.76 -11.01
C LEU A 87 1.08 -8.39 -11.42
N GLY A 88 0.43 -9.13 -10.52
CA GLY A 88 -0.86 -9.78 -10.78
C GLY A 88 -2.03 -8.79 -10.92
N THR A 89 -1.96 -7.66 -10.24
CA THR A 89 -3.03 -6.64 -10.20
C THR A 89 -2.84 -5.49 -11.21
N HIS A 90 -1.68 -5.42 -11.88
CA HIS A 90 -1.43 -4.36 -12.85
C HIS A 90 -2.43 -4.42 -14.01
N GLU A 91 -3.14 -3.32 -14.27
CA GLU A 91 -4.13 -3.17 -15.36
C GLU A 91 -3.62 -3.64 -16.74
N ARG A 92 -2.30 -3.60 -16.97
CA ARG A 92 -1.69 -4.09 -18.22
C ARG A 92 -1.68 -5.61 -18.31
N VAL A 93 -1.49 -6.32 -17.20
CA VAL A 93 -1.53 -7.78 -17.15
C VAL A 93 -2.98 -8.26 -17.17
N SER A 94 -3.89 -7.54 -16.51
CA SER A 94 -5.32 -7.83 -16.56
C SER A 94 -5.90 -7.62 -17.97
N LYS A 95 -5.43 -6.63 -18.73
CA LYS A 95 -5.79 -6.45 -20.15
C LYS A 95 -5.30 -7.59 -21.02
N LEU A 96 -4.10 -8.13 -20.77
CA LEU A 96 -3.60 -9.32 -21.48
C LEU A 96 -4.39 -10.59 -21.12
N LEU A 97 -4.74 -10.76 -19.85
CA LEU A 97 -5.56 -11.90 -19.39
C LEU A 97 -7.03 -11.79 -19.80
N ARG A 98 -7.54 -10.58 -20.07
CA ARG A 98 -8.89 -10.35 -20.65
C ARG A 98 -9.04 -10.94 -22.05
N PHE A 99 -7.96 -11.12 -22.81
CA PHE A 99 -8.01 -11.84 -24.09
C PHE A 99 -8.38 -13.33 -23.93
N PHE A 100 -8.21 -13.89 -22.72
CA PHE A 100 -8.50 -15.29 -22.41
C PHE A 100 -9.79 -15.50 -21.59
N LYS A 101 -10.50 -14.43 -21.16
CA LYS A 101 -11.80 -14.54 -20.51
C LYS A 101 -12.93 -14.26 -21.52
N PRO A 102 -14.01 -15.10 -21.57
CA PRO A 102 -15.19 -14.82 -22.38
C PRO A 102 -15.84 -13.51 -21.93
N LYS A 103 -16.23 -12.73 -22.91
CA LYS A 103 -16.94 -11.47 -22.76
C LYS A 103 -18.32 -11.73 -22.15
N GLU A 104 -18.47 -11.63 -20.84
CA GLU A 104 -19.78 -11.32 -20.26
C GLU A 104 -19.96 -9.80 -20.33
N ALA A 105 -20.96 -9.43 -21.12
CA ALA A 105 -21.33 -8.04 -21.35
C ALA A 105 -21.96 -7.45 -20.08
N THR A 106 -21.23 -6.54 -19.45
CA THR A 106 -21.85 -5.50 -18.63
C THR A 106 -21.24 -4.18 -19.05
N ASN A 107 -22.00 -3.48 -19.88
CA ASN A 107 -21.83 -2.05 -20.12
C ASN A 107 -22.16 -1.33 -18.83
N LEU A 108 -21.16 -0.77 -18.15
CA LEU A 108 -21.25 0.35 -17.21
C LEU A 108 -19.81 0.79 -16.91
N ASP A 109 -19.56 2.06 -16.97
CA ASP A 109 -18.32 2.81 -16.83
C ASP A 109 -17.15 2.06 -16.14
N GLU A 110 -16.14 1.69 -16.91
CA GLU A 110 -14.95 0.90 -16.51
C GLU A 110 -14.09 1.55 -15.39
N ASP A 111 -14.52 2.67 -14.82
CA ASP A 111 -13.76 3.46 -13.83
C ASP A 111 -14.33 3.36 -12.39
N TYR A 112 -15.48 2.71 -12.19
CA TYR A 112 -16.10 2.58 -10.87
C TYR A 112 -15.87 1.21 -10.26
N ARG A 113 -15.26 1.21 -9.03
CA ARG A 113 -14.94 -0.01 -8.27
C ARG A 113 -16.09 -0.43 -7.35
N TYR A 114 -16.78 0.55 -6.80
CA TYR A 114 -17.87 0.34 -5.87
C TYR A 114 -19.17 0.89 -6.46
N ASP A 115 -20.26 0.20 -6.18
CA ASP A 115 -21.60 0.65 -6.57
C ASP A 115 -22.12 1.79 -5.67
N ARG A 116 -23.08 2.51 -6.17
CA ARG A 116 -23.65 3.66 -5.47
C ARG A 116 -24.34 3.28 -4.16
N ASP A 117 -24.94 2.11 -4.10
CA ASP A 117 -25.62 1.62 -2.90
C ASP A 117 -24.65 1.34 -1.76
N THR A 118 -23.43 0.91 -2.08
CA THR A 118 -22.35 0.68 -1.12
C THR A 118 -21.75 1.98 -0.61
N ILE A 119 -21.55 2.99 -1.48
CA ILE A 119 -20.84 4.21 -1.10
C ILE A 119 -21.73 5.25 -0.44
N MET A 120 -23.03 5.31 -0.78
CA MET A 120 -23.94 6.34 -0.24
C MET A 120 -24.02 6.35 1.29
N PRO A 121 -24.11 5.19 1.99
CA PRO A 121 -24.06 5.19 3.45
C PRO A 121 -22.76 5.74 4.03
N ILE A 122 -21.61 5.48 3.36
CA ILE A 122 -20.29 5.99 3.77
C ILE A 122 -20.24 7.50 3.58
N LEU A 123 -20.65 7.97 2.40
CA LEU A 123 -20.70 9.40 2.07
C LEU A 123 -21.55 10.17 3.08
N MET A 124 -22.76 9.70 3.35
CA MET A 124 -23.69 10.34 4.28
C MET A 124 -23.15 10.35 5.72
N ALA A 125 -22.52 9.26 6.16
CA ALA A 125 -21.87 9.20 7.46
C ALA A 125 -20.73 10.22 7.55
N CYS A 126 -19.84 10.30 6.54
CA CYS A 126 -18.75 11.26 6.50
C CYS A 126 -19.26 12.71 6.57
N LEU A 127 -20.28 13.06 5.77
CA LEU A 127 -20.86 14.40 5.75
C LEU A 127 -21.53 14.76 7.07
N ASN A 128 -22.21 13.81 7.72
CA ASN A 128 -22.85 14.03 9.00
C ASN A 128 -21.82 14.18 10.13
N MET A 129 -20.80 13.31 10.18
CA MET A 129 -19.71 13.40 11.13
C MET A 129 -18.89 14.69 10.94
N SER A 130 -18.71 15.14 9.69
CA SER A 130 -18.08 16.43 9.35
C SER A 130 -18.81 17.60 9.99
N LYS A 131 -20.15 17.65 9.84
CA LYS A 131 -21.00 18.70 10.48
C LYS A 131 -20.92 18.68 12.00
N GLN A 132 -20.85 17.48 12.60
CA GLN A 132 -20.80 17.29 14.05
C GLN A 132 -19.37 17.40 14.61
N LYS A 133 -18.35 17.54 13.76
CA LYS A 133 -16.93 17.47 14.11
C LYS A 133 -16.60 16.18 14.87
N THR A 134 -17.15 15.07 14.42
CA THR A 134 -16.85 13.74 14.94
C THR A 134 -15.69 13.17 14.15
N GLY A 135 -14.56 12.91 14.83
CA GLY A 135 -13.37 12.36 14.22
C GLY A 135 -13.57 10.92 13.74
N ALA A 136 -13.20 10.63 12.50
CA ALA A 136 -13.33 9.29 11.95
C ALA A 136 -12.14 8.94 11.05
N LEU A 137 -11.81 7.64 10.97
CA LEU A 137 -10.83 7.08 10.04
C LEU A 137 -11.42 5.82 9.40
N ILE A 138 -11.80 5.93 8.13
CA ILE A 138 -12.42 4.86 7.35
C ILE A 138 -11.43 4.42 6.29
N VAL A 139 -11.15 3.12 6.21
CA VAL A 139 -10.23 2.52 5.23
C VAL A 139 -11.00 1.55 4.36
N MET A 140 -10.97 1.79 3.06
CA MET A 140 -11.57 0.91 2.05
C MET A 140 -10.46 0.08 1.40
N GLN A 141 -10.58 -1.23 1.54
CA GLN A 141 -9.64 -2.18 0.95
C GLN A 141 -9.82 -2.19 -0.57
N ASN A 142 -8.74 -1.96 -1.28
CA ASN A 142 -8.70 -2.16 -2.73
C ASN A 142 -8.20 -3.57 -3.08
N ASP A 143 -7.07 -3.69 -3.78
CA ASP A 143 -6.56 -4.97 -4.25
C ASP A 143 -5.70 -5.67 -3.20
N LEU A 144 -4.92 -4.89 -2.42
CA LEU A 144 -4.06 -5.44 -1.36
C LEU A 144 -4.89 -5.86 -0.14
N PRO A 145 -4.75 -7.10 0.34
CA PRO A 145 -5.47 -7.55 1.53
C PRO A 145 -4.98 -6.84 2.79
N LEU A 146 -5.91 -6.39 3.62
CA LEU A 146 -5.65 -5.71 4.88
C LEU A 146 -5.72 -6.63 6.10
N GLY A 147 -5.58 -7.94 5.91
CA GLY A 147 -5.75 -8.95 6.95
C GLY A 147 -4.91 -8.72 8.21
N ASP A 148 -3.69 -8.20 8.07
CA ASP A 148 -2.79 -7.93 9.19
C ASP A 148 -3.31 -6.78 10.07
N PHE A 149 -3.88 -5.75 9.45
CA PHE A 149 -4.50 -4.63 10.17
C PHE A 149 -5.85 -5.02 10.77
N ILE A 150 -6.68 -5.79 10.05
CA ILE A 150 -7.97 -6.31 10.52
C ILE A 150 -7.82 -7.11 11.82
N ARG A 151 -6.73 -7.90 11.94
CA ARG A 151 -6.47 -8.69 13.15
C ARG A 151 -6.13 -7.87 14.41
N THR A 152 -5.79 -6.61 14.25
CA THR A 152 -5.49 -5.71 15.39
C THR A 152 -6.73 -5.10 16.01
N GLY A 153 -7.86 -5.12 15.32
CA GLY A 153 -9.12 -4.53 15.75
C GLY A 153 -10.18 -5.57 16.11
N GLU A 154 -11.39 -5.07 16.40
CA GLU A 154 -12.58 -5.88 16.68
C GLU A 154 -13.32 -6.22 15.39
N ARG A 155 -13.59 -7.51 15.15
CA ARG A 155 -14.35 -7.98 13.99
C ARG A 155 -15.82 -7.60 14.13
N ILE A 156 -16.36 -6.97 13.09
CA ILE A 156 -17.76 -6.50 13.03
C ILE A 156 -18.57 -7.34 12.05
N GLU A 157 -18.03 -7.59 10.85
CA GLU A 157 -18.63 -8.39 9.78
C GLU A 157 -20.11 -8.01 9.50
N ALA A 158 -20.37 -6.71 9.35
CA ALA A 158 -21.72 -6.17 9.21
C ALA A 158 -21.91 -5.43 7.88
N LYS A 159 -23.17 -5.38 7.42
CA LYS A 159 -23.56 -4.56 6.26
C LYS A 159 -23.24 -3.09 6.51
N ILE A 160 -22.72 -2.40 5.49
CA ILE A 160 -22.45 -0.97 5.53
C ILE A 160 -23.77 -0.22 5.72
N SER A 161 -23.84 0.61 6.77
CA SER A 161 -24.94 1.52 7.00
C SER A 161 -24.44 2.80 7.67
N GLN A 162 -25.05 3.93 7.35
CA GLN A 162 -24.72 5.23 7.92
C GLN A 162 -24.73 5.18 9.45
N ARG A 163 -25.80 4.61 10.04
CA ARG A 163 -25.95 4.54 11.50
C ARG A 163 -24.88 3.69 12.18
N LEU A 164 -24.46 2.59 11.54
CA LEU A 164 -23.39 1.74 12.07
C LEU A 164 -22.07 2.50 12.09
N ILE A 165 -21.72 3.20 11.00
CA ILE A 165 -20.51 3.99 10.90
C ILE A 165 -20.49 5.09 11.96
N GLU A 166 -21.58 5.86 12.09
CA GLU A 166 -21.68 6.91 13.10
C GLU A 166 -21.61 6.38 14.53
N ASN A 167 -22.16 5.19 14.81
CA ASN A 167 -22.05 4.55 16.12
C ASN A 167 -20.62 4.05 16.41
N ILE A 168 -19.91 3.52 15.43
CA ILE A 168 -18.51 3.12 15.60
C ILE A 168 -17.67 4.33 16.02
N PHE A 169 -17.83 5.48 15.36
CA PHE A 169 -17.05 6.68 15.64
C PHE A 169 -17.66 7.60 16.71
N PHE A 170 -18.73 7.17 17.37
CA PHE A 170 -19.28 7.93 18.50
C PHE A 170 -18.22 8.06 19.60
N LYS A 171 -17.95 9.29 20.06
CA LYS A 171 -16.81 9.64 20.93
C LYS A 171 -16.68 8.82 22.22
N ASN A 172 -17.76 8.26 22.71
CA ASN A 172 -17.78 7.43 23.91
C ASN A 172 -17.87 5.92 23.60
N SER A 173 -17.81 5.53 22.33
CA SER A 173 -17.76 4.12 21.92
C SER A 173 -16.36 3.56 22.11
N PRO A 174 -16.18 2.34 22.63
CA PRO A 174 -14.87 1.68 22.65
C PRO A 174 -14.24 1.48 21.26
N LEU A 175 -15.06 1.51 20.20
CA LEU A 175 -14.65 1.25 18.82
C LEU A 175 -14.14 2.49 18.06
N HIS A 176 -14.28 3.70 18.64
CA HIS A 176 -13.93 4.94 17.93
C HIS A 176 -12.42 5.21 17.83
N ASP A 177 -11.61 4.57 18.68
CA ASP A 177 -10.17 4.74 18.69
C ASP A 177 -9.51 3.74 17.75
N GLY A 178 -9.08 4.23 16.60
CA GLY A 178 -8.52 3.43 15.53
C GLY A 178 -9.26 3.61 14.20
N ALA A 179 -9.03 2.72 13.27
CA ALA A 179 -9.64 2.73 11.94
C ALA A 179 -10.78 1.71 11.84
N MET A 180 -11.82 2.07 11.08
CA MET A 180 -12.79 1.12 10.58
C MET A 180 -12.35 0.66 9.18
N ILE A 181 -12.29 -0.66 8.98
CA ILE A 181 -11.89 -1.25 7.70
C ILE A 181 -13.12 -1.83 7.00
N ILE A 182 -13.30 -1.41 5.75
CA ILE A 182 -14.31 -1.91 4.82
C ILE A 182 -13.60 -2.82 3.82
N SER A 183 -14.06 -4.06 3.71
CA SER A 183 -13.56 -5.07 2.78
C SER A 183 -14.72 -5.89 2.23
N SER A 184 -14.67 -6.26 0.95
CA SER A 184 -15.69 -7.09 0.29
C SER A 184 -17.13 -6.55 0.46
N GLY A 185 -17.30 -5.22 0.45
CA GLY A 185 -18.60 -4.58 0.54
C GLY A 185 -19.26 -4.60 1.93
N GLN A 186 -18.49 -4.85 2.99
CA GLN A 186 -18.99 -4.85 4.38
C GLN A 186 -18.00 -4.16 5.34
N VAL A 187 -18.49 -3.73 6.48
CA VAL A 187 -17.68 -3.29 7.62
C VAL A 187 -17.07 -4.54 8.24
N THR A 188 -15.78 -4.77 8.01
CA THR A 188 -15.10 -5.99 8.44
C THR A 188 -14.60 -5.90 9.87
N ALA A 189 -14.00 -4.76 10.24
CA ALA A 189 -13.48 -4.53 11.59
C ALA A 189 -13.50 -3.04 11.96
N ALA A 190 -13.41 -2.76 13.24
CA ALA A 190 -13.26 -1.41 13.79
C ALA A 190 -12.16 -1.39 14.87
N ALA A 191 -11.77 -0.21 15.34
CA ALA A 191 -10.67 0.00 16.27
C ALA A 191 -9.33 -0.61 15.79
N CYS A 192 -9.12 -0.70 14.47
CA CYS A 192 -7.91 -1.26 13.89
C CYS A 192 -6.73 -0.31 14.06
N ILE A 193 -5.56 -0.86 14.41
CA ILE A 193 -4.30 -0.13 14.55
C ILE A 193 -3.64 -0.05 13.18
N LEU A 194 -3.31 1.17 12.75
CA LEU A 194 -2.64 1.43 11.48
C LEU A 194 -1.24 1.99 11.69
N PRO A 195 -0.35 1.85 10.69
CA PRO A 195 0.96 2.49 10.71
C PRO A 195 0.82 4.00 10.69
N ILE A 196 1.63 4.70 11.50
CA ILE A 196 1.64 6.16 11.57
C ILE A 196 2.77 6.69 10.71
N SER A 197 2.46 7.54 9.74
CA SER A 197 3.49 8.24 8.97
C SER A 197 4.18 9.30 9.82
N HIS A 198 5.51 9.28 9.78
CA HIS A 198 6.37 10.27 10.41
C HIS A 198 6.93 11.28 9.39
N ASP A 199 6.37 11.32 8.18
CA ASP A 199 6.82 12.23 7.13
C ASP A 199 6.68 13.68 7.61
N LEU A 200 7.72 14.48 7.34
CA LEU A 200 7.77 15.89 7.76
C LEU A 200 6.89 16.80 6.90
N ASP A 201 6.48 16.31 5.73
CA ASP A 201 5.63 17.04 4.77
C ASP A 201 4.16 17.09 5.18
N ILE A 202 3.78 16.39 6.26
CA ILE A 202 2.40 16.39 6.75
C ILE A 202 2.16 17.71 7.51
N PRO A 203 1.14 18.49 7.14
CA PRO A 203 0.79 19.72 7.83
C PRO A 203 0.64 19.52 9.34
N LYS A 204 1.11 20.48 10.14
CA LYS A 204 1.09 20.39 11.62
C LYS A 204 -0.32 20.28 12.21
N GLU A 205 -1.31 20.79 11.48
CA GLU A 205 -2.75 20.73 11.80
C GLU A 205 -3.36 19.32 11.60
N PHE A 206 -2.62 18.40 10.99
CA PHE A 206 -3.09 17.02 10.79
C PHE A 206 -2.77 16.17 12.03
N GLY A 207 -3.83 15.74 12.72
CA GLY A 207 -3.75 14.86 13.88
C GLY A 207 -3.36 13.41 13.54
N LEU A 208 -3.40 12.55 14.56
CA LEU A 208 -2.97 11.15 14.47
C LEU A 208 -3.76 10.36 13.40
N ARG A 209 -5.07 10.60 13.23
CA ARG A 209 -5.90 9.94 12.20
C ARG A 209 -5.41 10.26 10.79
N HIS A 210 -5.01 11.48 10.51
CA HIS A 210 -4.43 11.86 9.21
C HIS A 210 -3.07 11.18 8.96
N ARG A 211 -2.23 11.09 9.99
CA ARG A 211 -0.93 10.40 9.91
C ARG A 211 -1.11 8.89 9.72
N ALA A 212 -2.13 8.30 10.33
CA ALA A 212 -2.48 6.90 10.14
C ALA A 212 -3.05 6.64 8.74
N ALA A 213 -3.91 7.52 8.22
CA ALA A 213 -4.42 7.44 6.85
C ALA A 213 -3.28 7.48 5.82
N ARG A 214 -2.31 8.39 6.01
CA ARG A 214 -1.12 8.43 5.16
C ARG A 214 -0.25 7.20 5.32
N GLY A 215 -0.09 6.69 6.54
CA GLY A 215 0.68 5.48 6.82
C GLY A 215 0.15 4.28 6.04
N ILE A 216 -1.15 4.00 6.16
CA ILE A 216 -1.77 2.86 5.45
C ILE A 216 -1.75 3.05 3.93
N SER A 217 -1.99 4.26 3.41
CA SER A 217 -1.96 4.53 1.96
C SER A 217 -0.55 4.50 1.37
N LYS A 218 0.50 4.56 2.19
CA LYS A 218 1.90 4.39 1.80
C LYS A 218 2.29 2.91 1.71
N GLU A 219 1.76 2.09 2.61
CA GLU A 219 2.07 0.66 2.70
C GLU A 219 1.16 -0.18 1.79
N THR A 220 -0.03 0.31 1.46
CA THR A 220 -1.04 -0.41 0.68
C THR A 220 -1.64 0.47 -0.41
N ASP A 221 -2.52 -0.11 -1.22
CA ASP A 221 -3.36 0.58 -2.20
C ASP A 221 -4.74 0.95 -1.64
N ALA A 222 -4.92 0.88 -0.33
CA ALA A 222 -6.20 1.21 0.30
C ALA A 222 -6.50 2.70 0.21
N LEU A 223 -7.79 3.02 0.04
CA LEU A 223 -8.30 4.37 0.16
C LEU A 223 -8.64 4.64 1.63
N ALA A 224 -8.04 5.67 2.21
CA ALA A 224 -8.33 6.10 3.58
C ALA A 224 -9.04 7.46 3.57
N ILE A 225 -10.16 7.56 4.28
CA ILE A 225 -10.93 8.79 4.48
C ILE A 225 -10.85 9.20 5.93
N VAL A 226 -10.51 10.45 6.18
CA VAL A 226 -10.43 11.05 7.53
C VAL A 226 -11.44 12.16 7.66
N VAL A 227 -12.20 12.16 8.76
CA VAL A 227 -12.98 13.31 9.20
C VAL A 227 -12.25 13.91 10.41
N SER A 228 -11.92 15.21 10.34
CA SER A 228 -11.24 15.91 11.41
C SER A 228 -12.20 16.25 12.56
N GLU A 229 -11.81 15.92 13.77
CA GLU A 229 -12.57 16.30 14.96
C GLU A 229 -12.40 17.78 15.35
N GLU A 230 -11.36 18.44 14.86
CA GLU A 230 -11.09 19.85 15.12
C GLU A 230 -11.84 20.76 14.14
N THR A 231 -11.66 20.49 12.84
CA THR A 231 -12.18 21.36 11.78
C THR A 231 -13.46 20.85 11.16
N GLY A 232 -13.76 19.56 11.24
CA GLY A 232 -14.79 18.86 10.47
C GLY A 232 -14.38 18.62 9.01
N GLY A 233 -13.19 19.02 8.59
CA GLY A 233 -12.68 18.82 7.23
C GLY A 233 -12.57 17.34 6.89
N ILE A 234 -12.91 16.99 5.64
CA ILE A 234 -12.76 15.64 5.12
C ILE A 234 -11.48 15.59 4.29
N THR A 235 -10.65 14.60 4.54
CA THR A 235 -9.39 14.36 3.81
C THR A 235 -9.39 12.95 3.27
N ALA A 236 -9.02 12.77 2.01
CA ALA A 236 -8.78 11.46 1.41
C ALA A 236 -7.28 11.21 1.27
N SER A 237 -6.83 9.96 1.50
CA SER A 237 -5.44 9.54 1.31
C SER A 237 -5.39 8.25 0.49
N TYR A 238 -4.56 8.25 -0.54
CA TYR A 238 -4.39 7.12 -1.46
C TYR A 238 -2.97 7.15 -2.05
N ASN A 239 -2.31 5.99 -2.14
CA ASN A 239 -0.99 5.83 -2.78
C ASN A 239 0.07 6.86 -2.31
N ASN A 240 0.12 7.10 -0.98
CA ASN A 240 1.02 8.08 -0.34
C ASN A 240 0.75 9.55 -0.69
N GLU A 241 -0.37 9.86 -1.33
CA GLU A 241 -0.84 11.21 -1.56
C GLU A 241 -2.03 11.52 -0.65
N TYR A 242 -2.34 12.78 -0.44
CA TYR A 242 -3.52 13.19 0.31
C TYR A 242 -4.20 14.38 -0.37
N MET A 243 -5.52 14.39 -0.33
CA MET A 243 -6.39 15.46 -0.82
C MET A 243 -7.16 16.03 0.37
N PRO A 244 -6.78 17.21 0.89
CA PRO A 244 -7.50 17.86 1.98
C PRO A 244 -8.76 18.56 1.46
N HIS A 245 -9.69 18.86 2.36
CA HIS A 245 -10.90 19.63 2.08
C HIS A 245 -11.75 19.07 0.95
N VAL A 246 -11.96 17.75 0.97
CA VAL A 246 -12.78 17.06 -0.04
C VAL A 246 -14.25 17.43 0.20
N ASP A 247 -14.90 17.99 -0.82
CA ASP A 247 -16.33 18.27 -0.81
C ASP A 247 -17.17 16.99 -1.11
N ALA A 248 -18.49 17.11 -1.01
CA ALA A 248 -19.38 15.96 -1.17
C ALA A 248 -19.31 15.31 -2.56
N GLU A 249 -19.19 16.12 -3.63
CA GLU A 249 -19.15 15.61 -5.01
C GLU A 249 -17.82 14.91 -5.30
N HIS A 250 -16.71 15.51 -4.84
CA HIS A 250 -15.39 14.87 -4.97
C HIS A 250 -15.31 13.60 -4.13
N LEU A 251 -15.86 13.61 -2.90
CA LEU A 251 -15.89 12.43 -2.04
C LEU A 251 -16.68 11.28 -2.68
N GLU A 252 -17.85 11.55 -3.27
CA GLU A 252 -18.63 10.55 -4.00
C GLU A 252 -17.79 9.91 -5.11
N ARG A 253 -17.12 10.72 -5.94
CA ARG A 253 -16.26 10.22 -7.03
C ARG A 253 -15.09 9.37 -6.54
N ILE A 254 -14.40 9.84 -5.49
CA ILE A 254 -13.27 9.12 -4.88
C ILE A 254 -13.74 7.77 -4.31
N LEU A 255 -14.87 7.75 -3.60
CA LEU A 255 -15.43 6.53 -3.03
C LEU A 255 -15.84 5.53 -4.13
N MET A 256 -16.47 5.99 -5.22
CA MET A 256 -16.85 5.12 -6.34
C MET A 256 -15.64 4.50 -7.04
N ARG A 257 -14.57 5.26 -7.21
CA ARG A 257 -13.34 4.81 -7.89
C ARG A 257 -12.41 4.02 -6.97
N GLY A 258 -12.51 4.20 -5.65
CA GLY A 258 -11.53 3.68 -4.69
C GLY A 258 -10.16 4.36 -4.78
N LYS A 259 -10.07 5.47 -5.50
CA LYS A 259 -8.85 6.26 -5.76
C LYS A 259 -9.19 7.70 -6.15
N PHE A 260 -8.20 8.59 -6.25
CA PHE A 260 -8.40 9.96 -6.75
C PHE A 260 -8.63 9.98 -8.25
#